data_8135a074bf869dd31fdc003f970656b9
#
_entry.id   8135a074bf869dd31fdc003f970656b9
#
_cell.length_a   1.000
_cell.length_b   1.000
_cell.length_c   1.000
_cell.angle_alpha   90.00
_cell.angle_beta   90.00
_cell.angle_gamma   90.00
#
_symmetry.space_group_name_H-M   'P 1'
#
loop_
_entity.id
_entity.type
_entity.pdbx_description
1 polymer ?
#
loop_
_entity_poly.entity_id
_entity_poly.type
_entity_poly.pdbx_seq_one_letter_code
_entity_poly.pdbx_strand_id
1 'polypeptide(L)'
;SYPNVFKFGKKILMIPETAKNKRVEIWICEKFPKKWKLHKTIFKNESWVDLNFFIDRKGNKWLFGNKSVDKYSDHNSELYIYKVVDNNFNKLIPHEKNPVIIDSRIARNAGKIFYNKKGEIMRPSQINIYEKYGHGLNLNKITKLTIKDYQETIVKKIQVGKNLRLKGIHHFSMGEKNIYIDKLFKF
;
A
#
# COMPACT_ATOMS: atom_id res chain seq x y z
N SER A 1 -5.29 8.66 -1.76
CA SER A 1 -3.92 8.14 -1.89
C SER A 1 -2.95 8.95 -1.07
N TYR A 2 -1.85 8.33 -0.70
CA TYR A 2 -0.81 8.93 0.11
C TYR A 2 0.56 8.60 -0.51
N PRO A 3 1.58 9.46 -0.38
CA PRO A 3 2.93 9.14 -0.77
C PRO A 3 3.54 8.15 0.22
N ASN A 4 4.08 7.03 -0.28
CA ASN A 4 4.83 6.11 0.55
C ASN A 4 6.27 6.62 0.70
N VAL A 5 6.60 7.20 1.87
CA VAL A 5 7.94 7.69 2.21
C VAL A 5 8.64 6.67 3.11
N PHE A 6 9.86 6.27 2.76
CA PHE A 6 10.60 5.24 3.50
C PHE A 6 12.11 5.45 3.46
N LYS A 7 12.81 4.95 4.48
CA LYS A 7 14.28 4.87 4.49
C LYS A 7 14.72 3.63 3.73
N PHE A 8 15.76 3.77 2.90
CA PHE A 8 16.36 2.68 2.17
C PHE A 8 17.89 2.82 2.18
N GLY A 9 18.56 2.11 3.06
CA GLY A 9 19.94 2.36 3.43
C GLY A 9 20.08 3.78 4.01
N LYS A 10 21.02 4.56 3.48
CA LYS A 10 21.24 5.97 3.87
C LYS A 10 20.29 6.96 3.13
N LYS A 11 19.46 6.49 2.19
CA LYS A 11 18.59 7.32 1.36
C LYS A 11 17.18 7.41 1.96
N ILE A 12 16.49 8.52 1.72
CA ILE A 12 15.05 8.65 1.92
C ILE A 12 14.41 8.65 0.54
N LEU A 13 13.52 7.72 0.31
CA LEU A 13 12.79 7.56 -0.95
C LEU A 13 11.30 7.81 -0.74
N MET A 14 10.62 8.17 -1.83
CA MET A 14 9.18 8.37 -1.89
C MET A 14 8.61 7.74 -3.16
N ILE A 15 7.50 7.05 -3.02
CA ILE A 15 6.65 6.62 -4.13
C ILE A 15 5.35 7.43 -4.03
N PRO A 16 5.21 8.54 -4.79
CA PRO A 16 3.96 9.28 -4.85
C PRO A 16 2.92 8.56 -5.68
N GLU A 17 1.68 8.99 -5.56
CA GLU A 17 0.61 8.54 -6.45
C GLU A 17 0.77 9.17 -7.85
N THR A 18 1.03 8.34 -8.85
CA THR A 18 1.21 8.77 -10.25
C THR A 18 0.35 7.97 -11.24
N ALA A 19 -0.75 7.37 -10.77
CA ALA A 19 -1.65 6.54 -11.56
C ALA A 19 -2.15 7.21 -12.84
N LYS A 20 -2.49 8.51 -12.78
CA LYS A 20 -2.91 9.30 -13.95
C LYS A 20 -1.85 9.36 -15.05
N ASN A 21 -0.58 9.30 -14.69
CA ASN A 21 0.54 9.31 -15.63
C ASN A 21 0.86 7.91 -16.17
N LYS A 22 0.09 6.89 -15.79
CA LYS A 22 0.29 5.48 -16.17
C LYS A 22 1.73 5.01 -15.98
N ARG A 23 2.31 5.34 -14.84
CA ARG A 23 3.64 4.90 -14.44
C ARG A 23 3.83 5.06 -12.94
N VAL A 24 4.78 4.35 -12.38
CA VAL A 24 5.19 4.51 -10.98
C VAL A 24 6.53 5.21 -10.93
N GLU A 25 6.61 6.29 -10.18
CA GLU A 25 7.80 7.09 -9.98
C GLU A 25 8.38 6.87 -8.58
N ILE A 26 9.67 6.69 -8.49
CA ILE A 26 10.42 6.62 -7.25
C ILE A 26 11.30 7.86 -7.17
N TRP A 27 11.13 8.65 -6.12
CA TRP A 27 11.84 9.89 -5.90
C TRP A 27 12.83 9.75 -4.75
N ILE A 28 14.01 10.37 -4.88
CA ILE A 28 15.02 10.46 -3.82
C ILE A 28 15.00 11.84 -3.20
N CYS A 29 15.08 11.88 -1.87
CA CYS A 29 15.17 13.13 -1.12
C CYS A 29 16.60 13.68 -1.16
N GLU A 30 16.75 14.91 -1.67
CA GLU A 30 17.99 15.67 -1.61
C GLU A 30 18.06 16.54 -0.34
N LYS A 31 16.92 17.13 0.08
CA LYS A 31 16.80 17.93 1.33
C LYS A 31 15.41 17.73 1.94
N PHE A 32 15.34 16.97 3.01
CA PHE A 32 14.07 16.65 3.68
C PHE A 32 13.45 17.86 4.38
N PRO A 33 12.14 18.07 4.28
CA PRO A 33 11.18 17.36 3.45
C PRO A 33 10.98 18.00 2.05
N LYS A 34 11.72 19.04 1.69
CA LYS A 34 11.36 20.00 0.64
C LYS A 34 11.87 19.66 -0.76
N LYS A 35 13.05 19.01 -0.87
CA LYS A 35 13.69 18.83 -2.19
C LYS A 35 13.79 17.37 -2.57
N TRP A 36 13.14 17.02 -3.67
CA TRP A 36 13.07 15.67 -4.20
C TRP A 36 13.49 15.65 -5.68
N LYS A 37 14.14 14.56 -6.09
CA LYS A 37 14.57 14.33 -7.48
C LYS A 37 14.03 12.97 -7.93
N LEU A 38 13.59 12.89 -9.17
CA LEU A 38 13.20 11.61 -9.76
C LEU A 38 14.40 10.66 -9.80
N HIS A 39 14.25 9.51 -9.17
CA HIS A 39 15.30 8.50 -9.09
C HIS A 39 15.09 7.39 -10.11
N LYS A 40 13.83 6.91 -10.24
CA LYS A 40 13.49 5.78 -11.11
C LYS A 40 12.04 5.83 -11.54
N THR A 41 11.77 5.35 -12.76
CA THR A 41 10.41 5.05 -13.23
C THR A 41 10.28 3.55 -13.45
N ILE A 42 9.25 2.95 -12.88
CA ILE A 42 8.88 1.53 -13.04
C ILE A 42 7.43 1.43 -13.50
N PHE A 43 7.00 0.25 -13.94
CA PHE A 43 5.63 -0.03 -14.37
C PHE A 43 5.09 0.99 -15.39
N LYS A 44 5.84 1.21 -16.47
CA LYS A 44 5.44 2.11 -17.55
C LYS A 44 4.18 1.59 -18.23
N ASN A 45 3.28 2.51 -18.62
CA ASN A 45 1.99 2.23 -19.27
C ASN A 45 1.00 1.47 -18.38
N GLU A 46 1.20 1.47 -17.07
CA GLU A 46 0.33 0.82 -16.10
C GLU A 46 -0.18 1.82 -15.05
N SER A 47 -1.45 1.67 -14.64
CA SER A 47 -2.06 2.51 -13.60
C SER A 47 -2.00 1.78 -12.26
N TRP A 48 -1.24 2.33 -11.33
CA TRP A 48 -1.01 1.79 -10.00
C TRP A 48 -1.34 2.79 -8.91
N VAL A 49 -1.95 2.33 -7.83
CA VAL A 49 -2.24 3.14 -6.64
C VAL A 49 -1.73 2.46 -5.37
N ASP A 50 -1.62 3.26 -4.31
CA ASP A 50 -1.36 2.83 -2.93
C ASP A 50 -0.16 1.88 -2.79
N LEU A 51 0.93 2.16 -3.53
CA LEU A 51 2.14 1.35 -3.47
C LEU A 51 2.82 1.47 -2.10
N ASN A 52 3.22 0.31 -1.58
CA ASN A 52 3.92 0.18 -0.32
C ASN A 52 5.23 -0.58 -0.51
N PHE A 53 6.34 0.06 -0.18
CA PHE A 53 7.63 -0.62 -0.05
C PHE A 53 7.80 -1.10 1.38
N PHE A 54 8.18 -2.36 1.54
CA PHE A 54 8.37 -3.00 2.84
C PHE A 54 9.64 -3.86 2.84
N ILE A 55 10.41 -3.81 3.92
CA ILE A 55 11.57 -4.67 4.14
C ILE A 55 11.24 -5.58 5.32
N ASP A 56 11.28 -6.89 5.12
CA ASP A 56 11.09 -7.84 6.21
C ASP A 56 12.35 -7.98 7.07
N ARG A 57 12.22 -8.63 8.23
CA ARG A 57 13.36 -8.84 9.16
C ARG A 57 14.50 -9.70 8.60
N LYS A 58 14.24 -10.43 7.51
CA LYS A 58 15.23 -11.22 6.79
C LYS A 58 15.96 -10.41 5.72
N GLY A 59 15.62 -9.11 5.59
CA GLY A 59 16.18 -8.20 4.59
C GLY A 59 15.57 -8.35 3.20
N ASN A 60 14.51 -9.16 3.01
CA ASN A 60 13.82 -9.21 1.73
C ASN A 60 13.01 -7.93 1.54
N LYS A 61 13.04 -7.42 0.33
CA LYS A 61 12.39 -6.19 -0.09
C LYS A 61 11.16 -6.52 -0.92
N TRP A 62 10.04 -5.96 -0.54
CA TRP A 62 8.74 -6.21 -1.15
C TRP A 62 8.08 -4.92 -1.58
N LEU A 63 7.41 -4.95 -2.71
CA LEU A 63 6.57 -3.87 -3.21
C LEU A 63 5.15 -4.41 -3.36
N PHE A 64 4.22 -3.84 -2.61
CA PHE A 64 2.80 -4.15 -2.66
C PHE A 64 2.08 -3.03 -3.41
N GLY A 65 1.14 -3.35 -4.28
CA GLY A 65 0.40 -2.32 -5.01
C GLY A 65 -0.91 -2.83 -5.57
N ASN A 66 -1.78 -1.88 -5.91
CA ASN A 66 -3.06 -2.14 -6.52
C ASN A 66 -3.04 -1.60 -7.95
N LYS A 67 -3.22 -2.50 -8.91
CA LYS A 67 -3.20 -2.19 -10.33
C LYS A 67 -4.62 -2.10 -10.86
N SER A 68 -4.86 -1.16 -11.76
CA SER A 68 -6.09 -1.17 -12.54
C SER A 68 -6.08 -2.33 -13.53
N VAL A 69 -7.10 -3.16 -13.47
CA VAL A 69 -7.24 -4.37 -14.32
C VAL A 69 -8.06 -4.12 -15.56
N ASP A 70 -8.74 -3.00 -15.63
CA ASP A 70 -9.63 -2.67 -16.73
C ASP A 70 -9.48 -1.22 -17.22
N LYS A 71 -10.21 -0.91 -18.31
CA LYS A 71 -10.28 0.45 -18.85
C LYS A 71 -11.05 1.43 -17.96
N TYR A 72 -11.80 0.94 -16.97
CA TYR A 72 -12.60 1.75 -16.04
C TYR A 72 -11.84 2.15 -14.78
N SER A 73 -10.55 1.79 -14.69
CA SER A 73 -9.66 2.18 -13.60
C SER A 73 -10.06 1.63 -12.22
N ASP A 74 -10.59 0.41 -12.16
CA ASP A 74 -10.76 -0.26 -10.87
C ASP A 74 -9.41 -0.62 -10.27
N HIS A 75 -9.12 -0.06 -9.10
CA HIS A 75 -7.93 -0.34 -8.30
C HIS A 75 -8.26 -1.00 -6.96
N ASN A 76 -9.52 -1.39 -6.76
CA ASN A 76 -9.98 -1.87 -5.46
C ASN A 76 -9.86 -3.37 -5.31
N SER A 77 -9.94 -4.10 -6.43
CA SER A 77 -10.26 -5.53 -6.43
C SER A 77 -9.05 -6.43 -6.33
N GLU A 78 -7.85 -5.98 -6.70
CA GLU A 78 -6.69 -6.85 -6.80
C GLU A 78 -5.46 -6.30 -6.08
N LEU A 79 -4.74 -7.20 -5.37
CA LEU A 79 -3.45 -6.92 -4.74
C LEU A 79 -2.35 -7.66 -5.46
N TYR A 80 -1.30 -6.94 -5.81
CA TYR A 80 -0.08 -7.46 -6.42
C TYR A 80 1.11 -7.29 -5.49
N ILE A 81 2.03 -8.25 -5.52
CA ILE A 81 3.28 -8.23 -4.76
C ILE A 81 4.45 -8.49 -5.70
N TYR A 82 5.53 -7.75 -5.51
CA TYR A 82 6.79 -7.94 -6.21
C TYR A 82 7.94 -8.03 -5.22
N LYS A 83 8.90 -8.91 -5.46
CA LYS A 83 10.18 -8.91 -4.77
C LYS A 83 11.13 -7.94 -5.46
N VAL A 84 11.68 -6.99 -4.70
CA VAL A 84 12.70 -6.03 -5.19
C VAL A 84 14.07 -6.66 -4.96
N VAL A 85 14.78 -6.99 -6.04
CA VAL A 85 16.05 -7.74 -5.93
C VAL A 85 17.23 -6.81 -5.65
N ASP A 86 17.30 -5.68 -6.34
CA ASP A 86 18.40 -4.74 -6.22
C ASP A 86 18.00 -3.44 -5.50
N ASN A 87 19.01 -2.63 -5.15
CA ASN A 87 18.78 -1.40 -4.40
C ASN A 87 18.37 -0.20 -5.28
N ASN A 88 18.18 -0.39 -6.56
CA ASN A 88 17.83 0.67 -7.53
C ASN A 88 16.51 0.38 -8.26
N PHE A 89 15.77 -0.64 -7.84
CA PHE A 89 14.48 -1.05 -8.45
C PHE A 89 14.61 -1.41 -9.95
N ASN A 90 15.78 -1.92 -10.38
CA ASN A 90 15.96 -2.36 -11.76
C ASN A 90 15.36 -3.75 -11.99
N LYS A 91 15.35 -4.59 -10.96
CA LYS A 91 14.86 -5.96 -11.05
C LYS A 91 13.75 -6.19 -10.03
N LEU A 92 12.53 -6.34 -10.54
CA LEU A 92 11.32 -6.66 -9.79
C LEU A 92 10.85 -8.04 -10.25
N ILE A 93 10.71 -8.98 -9.31
CA ILE A 93 10.21 -10.33 -9.59
C ILE A 93 8.76 -10.39 -9.10
N PRO A 94 7.77 -10.63 -9.98
CA PRO A 94 6.39 -10.77 -9.58
C PRO A 94 6.22 -12.00 -8.69
N HIS A 95 5.33 -11.91 -7.70
CA HIS A 95 4.89 -13.07 -6.93
C HIS A 95 4.23 -14.09 -7.87
N GLU A 96 4.52 -15.39 -7.69
CA GLU A 96 4.07 -16.44 -8.60
C GLU A 96 2.53 -16.53 -8.70
N LYS A 97 1.81 -16.09 -7.67
CA LYS A 97 0.34 -16.11 -7.59
C LYS A 97 -0.30 -14.73 -7.77
N ASN A 98 0.39 -13.78 -8.42
CA ASN A 98 -0.23 -12.46 -8.66
C ASN A 98 -1.44 -12.54 -9.62
N PRO A 99 -2.57 -11.87 -9.29
CA PRO A 99 -2.84 -11.13 -8.06
C PRO A 99 -3.01 -12.05 -6.84
N VAL A 100 -2.38 -11.71 -5.72
CA VAL A 100 -2.40 -12.55 -4.49
C VAL A 100 -3.72 -12.48 -3.73
N ILE A 101 -4.51 -11.45 -3.97
CA ILE A 101 -5.87 -11.25 -3.46
C ILE A 101 -6.73 -10.71 -4.59
N ILE A 102 -7.94 -11.28 -4.74
CA ILE A 102 -8.98 -10.80 -5.65
C ILE A 102 -10.25 -10.61 -4.81
N ASP A 103 -10.36 -9.49 -4.10
CA ASP A 103 -11.51 -9.13 -3.28
C ASP A 103 -11.45 -7.64 -2.90
N SER A 104 -12.40 -6.83 -3.38
CA SER A 104 -12.46 -5.39 -3.10
C SER A 104 -12.58 -5.06 -1.61
N ARG A 105 -13.04 -6.02 -0.79
CA ARG A 105 -13.19 -5.84 0.66
C ARG A 105 -11.86 -5.90 1.41
N ILE A 106 -10.77 -6.37 0.77
CA ILE A 106 -9.47 -6.56 1.45
C ILE A 106 -8.25 -6.29 0.56
N ALA A 107 -8.37 -6.22 -0.75
CA ALA A 107 -7.22 -6.12 -1.65
C ALA A 107 -6.51 -4.77 -1.55
N ARG A 108 -7.25 -3.65 -1.56
CA ARG A 108 -6.67 -2.33 -1.67
C ARG A 108 -5.90 -1.90 -0.43
N ASN A 109 -4.65 -1.48 -0.59
CA ASN A 109 -3.83 -0.98 0.50
C ASN A 109 -4.44 0.29 1.12
N ALA A 110 -4.29 0.42 2.44
CA ALA A 110 -4.83 1.54 3.21
C ALA A 110 -3.78 2.22 4.08
N GLY A 111 -2.51 2.06 3.78
CA GLY A 111 -1.44 2.64 4.57
C GLY A 111 -0.18 1.78 4.57
N LYS A 112 0.83 2.26 5.28
CA LYS A 112 2.13 1.62 5.35
C LYS A 112 2.05 0.26 6.05
N ILE A 113 2.72 -0.75 5.48
CA ILE A 113 2.94 -2.05 6.13
C ILE A 113 3.94 -1.86 7.26
N PHE A 114 3.68 -2.44 8.42
CA PHE A 114 4.49 -2.24 9.62
C PHE A 114 4.57 -3.48 10.50
N TYR A 115 5.52 -3.49 11.44
CA TYR A 115 5.56 -4.47 12.53
C TYR A 115 4.80 -3.94 13.74
N ASN A 116 3.89 -4.74 14.31
CA ASN A 116 3.26 -4.42 15.58
C ASN A 116 4.21 -4.70 16.77
N LYS A 117 3.77 -4.40 18.00
CA LYS A 117 4.56 -4.63 19.22
C LYS A 117 4.94 -6.10 19.45
N LYS A 118 4.17 -7.05 18.89
CA LYS A 118 4.47 -8.48 18.94
C LYS A 118 5.43 -8.94 17.84
N GLY A 119 5.87 -8.04 16.96
CA GLY A 119 6.72 -8.36 15.83
C GLY A 119 6.01 -9.01 14.66
N GLU A 120 4.68 -8.93 14.60
CA GLU A 120 3.87 -9.44 13.50
C GLU A 120 3.79 -8.39 12.39
N ILE A 121 3.80 -8.84 11.12
CA ILE A 121 3.67 -7.96 9.95
C ILE A 121 2.20 -7.61 9.78
N MET A 122 1.89 -6.32 9.79
CA MET A 122 0.54 -5.79 9.67
C MET A 122 0.39 -5.03 8.36
N ARG A 123 -0.64 -5.36 7.58
CA ARG A 123 -1.04 -4.65 6.37
C ARG A 123 -2.42 -4.01 6.56
N PRO A 124 -2.51 -2.68 6.58
CA PRO A 124 -3.80 -2.01 6.49
C PRO A 124 -4.40 -2.18 5.10
N SER A 125 -5.69 -2.50 5.01
CA SER A 125 -6.43 -2.53 3.75
C SER A 125 -7.78 -1.81 3.85
N GLN A 126 -8.27 -1.33 2.71
CA GLN A 126 -9.57 -0.71 2.60
C GLN A 126 -10.67 -1.76 2.51
N ILE A 127 -11.85 -1.42 3.03
CA ILE A 127 -13.08 -2.14 2.78
C ILE A 127 -13.87 -1.33 1.76
N ASN A 128 -13.96 -1.82 0.52
CA ASN A 128 -14.72 -1.20 -0.56
C ASN A 128 -15.86 -2.15 -0.95
N ILE A 129 -17.10 -1.74 -0.69
CA ILE A 129 -18.31 -2.54 -0.94
C ILE A 129 -19.41 -1.66 -1.56
N TYR A 130 -20.23 -2.26 -2.43
CA TYR A 130 -21.39 -1.62 -3.03
C TYR A 130 -21.07 -0.24 -3.62
N GLU A 131 -19.99 -0.14 -4.42
CA GLU A 131 -19.52 1.10 -5.04
C GLU A 131 -19.13 2.20 -4.03
N LYS A 132 -19.16 1.91 -2.73
CA LYS A 132 -18.75 2.85 -1.68
C LYS A 132 -17.27 2.68 -1.38
N TYR A 133 -16.49 3.65 -1.82
CA TYR A 133 -15.09 3.79 -1.49
C TYR A 133 -14.90 4.16 -0.01
N GLY A 134 -14.00 3.45 0.68
CA GLY A 134 -13.65 3.80 2.05
C GLY A 134 -14.72 3.46 3.10
N HIS A 135 -15.51 2.40 2.88
CA HIS A 135 -16.50 1.93 3.86
C HIS A 135 -15.89 1.56 5.22
N GLY A 136 -14.63 1.20 5.24
CA GLY A 136 -13.90 0.84 6.44
C GLY A 136 -12.46 0.46 6.15
N LEU A 137 -11.77 0.01 7.20
CA LEU A 137 -10.40 -0.49 7.15
C LEU A 137 -10.32 -1.86 7.82
N ASN A 138 -9.46 -2.72 7.27
CA ASN A 138 -8.98 -3.90 7.97
C ASN A 138 -7.54 -3.69 8.42
N LEU A 139 -7.18 -4.28 9.54
CA LEU A 139 -5.81 -4.59 9.88
C LEU A 139 -5.61 -6.08 9.64
N ASN A 140 -4.77 -6.43 8.68
CA ASN A 140 -4.49 -7.80 8.32
C ASN A 140 -3.11 -8.17 8.86
N LYS A 141 -3.01 -9.35 9.47
CA LYS A 141 -1.74 -9.97 9.85
C LYS A 141 -1.26 -10.83 8.71
N ILE A 142 -0.10 -10.50 8.13
CA ILE A 142 0.55 -11.33 7.13
C ILE A 142 1.20 -12.51 7.87
N THR A 143 0.75 -13.73 7.57
CA THR A 143 1.23 -14.96 8.19
C THR A 143 2.26 -15.68 7.33
N LYS A 144 2.22 -15.46 6.00
CA LYS A 144 3.18 -16.02 5.05
C LYS A 144 3.51 -14.99 3.96
N LEU A 145 4.79 -14.77 3.73
CA LEU A 145 5.28 -13.85 2.68
C LEU A 145 6.55 -14.42 2.08
N THR A 146 6.41 -15.07 0.94
CA THR A 146 7.50 -15.61 0.11
C THR A 146 7.22 -15.25 -1.34
N ILE A 147 8.08 -15.63 -2.28
CA ILE A 147 7.78 -15.41 -3.71
C ILE A 147 6.69 -16.35 -4.23
N LYS A 148 6.50 -17.50 -3.56
CA LYS A 148 5.56 -18.56 -3.98
C LYS A 148 4.24 -18.51 -3.22
N ASP A 149 4.27 -18.02 -1.98
CA ASP A 149 3.10 -18.07 -1.09
C ASP A 149 2.89 -16.75 -0.37
N TYR A 150 1.63 -16.34 -0.34
CA TYR A 150 1.13 -15.21 0.44
C TYR A 150 -0.11 -15.64 1.22
N GLN A 151 -0.14 -15.30 2.52
CA GLN A 151 -1.30 -15.52 3.37
C GLN A 151 -1.42 -14.37 4.37
N GLU A 152 -2.64 -13.92 4.59
CA GLU A 152 -2.96 -12.96 5.64
C GLU A 152 -4.31 -13.29 6.29
N THR A 153 -4.51 -12.81 7.52
CA THR A 153 -5.77 -12.93 8.26
C THR A 153 -6.19 -11.58 8.79
N ILE A 154 -7.49 -11.26 8.72
CA ILE A 154 -8.04 -10.03 9.29
C ILE A 154 -8.05 -10.18 10.81
N VAL A 155 -7.31 -9.33 11.53
CA VAL A 155 -7.27 -9.34 12.99
C VAL A 155 -8.10 -8.22 13.61
N LYS A 156 -8.42 -7.16 12.85
CA LYS A 156 -9.27 -6.06 13.29
C LYS A 156 -9.97 -5.40 12.11
N LYS A 157 -11.25 -5.07 12.30
CA LYS A 157 -12.03 -4.23 11.37
C LYS A 157 -12.33 -2.90 12.05
N ILE A 158 -12.18 -1.80 11.30
CA ILE A 158 -12.52 -0.44 11.71
C ILE A 158 -13.55 0.03 10.69
N GLN A 159 -14.81 0.09 11.09
CA GLN A 159 -15.90 0.47 10.20
C GLN A 159 -16.35 1.90 10.48
N VAL A 160 -16.91 2.53 9.46
CA VAL A 160 -17.69 3.75 9.60
C VAL A 160 -18.89 3.40 10.49
N GLY A 161 -18.89 3.88 11.73
CA GLY A 161 -19.99 3.63 12.66
C GLY A 161 -21.31 4.25 12.17
N LYS A 162 -22.40 4.09 12.96
CA LYS A 162 -23.72 4.67 12.67
C LYS A 162 -23.76 6.21 12.66
N ASN A 163 -22.59 6.86 12.67
CA ASN A 163 -22.50 8.31 12.56
C ASN A 163 -22.89 8.74 11.13
N LEU A 164 -24.09 9.28 10.98
CA LEU A 164 -24.68 9.72 9.71
C LEU A 164 -23.84 10.78 8.95
N ARG A 165 -22.91 11.44 9.63
CA ARG A 165 -22.01 12.44 9.03
C ARG A 165 -20.71 11.82 8.49
N LEU A 166 -20.29 10.65 8.95
CA LEU A 166 -19.05 10.00 8.49
C LEU A 166 -19.31 9.23 7.20
N LYS A 167 -18.77 9.70 6.07
CA LYS A 167 -18.93 9.06 4.76
C LYS A 167 -17.93 7.94 4.51
N GLY A 168 -16.71 8.05 5.03
CA GLY A 168 -15.68 7.08 4.75
C GLY A 168 -14.41 7.25 5.59
N ILE A 169 -13.64 6.17 5.63
CA ILE A 169 -12.27 6.10 6.14
C ILE A 169 -11.47 5.26 5.16
N HIS A 170 -10.27 5.70 4.77
CA HIS A 170 -9.53 4.97 3.72
C HIS A 170 -8.02 4.91 3.95
N HIS A 171 -7.51 5.55 5.02
CA HIS A 171 -6.10 5.52 5.32
C HIS A 171 -5.84 5.29 6.82
N PHE A 172 -4.82 4.45 7.08
CA PHE A 172 -4.32 4.15 8.42
C PHE A 172 -2.81 4.41 8.45
N SER A 173 -2.36 5.17 9.42
CA SER A 173 -0.93 5.38 9.66
C SER A 173 -0.61 5.18 11.14
N MET A 174 0.48 4.47 11.40
CA MET A 174 0.99 4.27 12.75
C MET A 174 2.27 5.10 12.92
N GLY A 175 2.23 6.05 13.85
CA GLY A 175 3.41 6.74 14.35
C GLY A 175 3.97 6.01 15.59
N GLU A 176 5.03 6.54 16.18
CA GLU A 176 5.67 5.93 17.36
C GLU A 176 4.72 5.84 18.57
N LYS A 177 3.92 6.88 18.80
CA LYS A 177 3.00 6.99 19.94
C LYS A 177 1.52 7.06 19.54
N ASN A 178 1.21 7.36 18.29
CA ASN A 178 -0.15 7.67 17.83
C ASN A 178 -0.54 6.84 16.62
N ILE A 179 -1.86 6.61 16.50
CA ILE A 179 -2.51 6.07 15.32
C ILE A 179 -3.27 7.20 14.65
N TYR A 180 -3.10 7.34 13.35
CA TYR A 180 -3.81 8.32 12.53
C TYR A 180 -4.74 7.58 11.56
N ILE A 181 -6.00 8.01 11.53
CA ILE A 181 -7.01 7.50 10.60
C ILE A 181 -7.65 8.72 9.96
N ASP A 182 -7.67 8.76 8.64
CA ASP A 182 -8.40 9.81 7.94
C ASP A 182 -9.91 9.55 8.00
N LYS A 183 -10.69 10.63 7.96
CA LYS A 183 -12.15 10.57 8.03
C LYS A 183 -12.74 11.55 7.02
N LEU A 184 -13.62 11.05 6.17
CA LEU A 184 -14.40 11.87 5.26
C LEU A 184 -15.79 12.13 5.87
N PHE A 185 -16.12 13.38 6.08
CA PHE A 185 -17.42 13.78 6.59
C PHE A 185 -18.34 14.33 5.47
N LYS A 186 -19.65 14.24 5.70
CA LYS A 186 -20.66 14.94 4.91
C LYS A 186 -20.77 16.37 5.47
N PHE A 187 -20.55 17.36 4.63
CA PHE A 187 -20.86 18.75 4.92
C PHE A 187 -22.34 19.00 4.68
#